data_0ff0f7a28d64a5900de5e4b838eb7207
#
_entry.id   0ff0f7a28d64a5900de5e4b838eb7207
#
_cell.length_a   1.000
_cell.length_b   1.000
_cell.length_c   1.000
_cell.angle_alpha   90.00
_cell.angle_beta   90.00
_cell.angle_gamma   90.00
#
_symmetry.space_group_name_H-M   'P 1'
#
loop_
_entity.id
_entity.type
_entity.pdbx_description
1 polymer ?
#
loop_
_entity_poly.entity_id
_entity_poly.type
_entity_poly.pdbx_seq_one_letter_code
_entity_poly.pdbx_strand_id
1 'polypeptide(L)'
;GVLQSVKVWMDPLELELIVVNLLSNAAEAARKSDHPTVMIDLQTARESLPGDVAAVVLTITDNGPALSDQTFAALGCTALQTTREGGLGLGLMIVRTLAENNVGRLTFERLAPHGLAVHVTLPVWMPEIKKADIDLREKTRAADDSKDPSSHSAL
;
A
#
# COMPACT_ATOMS: atom_id res chain seq x y z
N GLY A 1 4.70 -18.74 18.50
CA GLY A 1 3.56 -17.87 18.38
C GLY A 1 2.53 -18.50 17.45
N VAL A 2 1.29 -18.55 17.87
CA VAL A 2 0.16 -19.03 17.05
C VAL A 2 -0.02 -18.01 15.94
N LEU A 3 0.11 -18.41 14.68
CA LEU A 3 -0.26 -17.59 13.53
C LEU A 3 -1.77 -17.36 13.60
N GLN A 4 -2.18 -16.20 14.08
CA GLN A 4 -3.57 -15.79 14.00
C GLN A 4 -3.88 -15.45 12.54
N SER A 5 -4.91 -16.10 11.99
CA SER A 5 -5.39 -15.76 10.65
C SER A 5 -6.01 -14.35 10.69
N VAL A 6 -5.50 -13.45 9.87
CA VAL A 6 -6.06 -12.11 9.66
C VAL A 6 -6.92 -12.15 8.40
N LYS A 7 -8.13 -11.62 8.47
CA LYS A 7 -9.01 -11.47 7.30
C LYS A 7 -9.03 -10.01 6.90
N VAL A 8 -8.91 -9.74 5.61
CA VAL A 8 -9.04 -8.40 5.03
C VAL A 8 -10.37 -8.29 4.29
N TRP A 9 -10.90 -7.06 4.23
CA TRP A 9 -12.11 -6.78 3.48
C TRP A 9 -11.76 -6.44 2.03
N MET A 10 -11.61 -7.47 1.21
CA MET A 10 -11.19 -7.31 -0.18
C MET A 10 -11.61 -8.53 -0.99
N ASP A 11 -11.84 -8.37 -2.29
CA ASP A 11 -12.01 -9.50 -3.20
C ASP A 11 -10.74 -10.35 -3.23
N PRO A 12 -10.83 -11.68 -3.08
CA PRO A 12 -9.66 -12.55 -3.12
C PRO A 12 -8.82 -12.43 -4.39
N LEU A 13 -9.44 -12.18 -5.54
CA LEU A 13 -8.73 -12.01 -6.82
C LEU A 13 -7.96 -10.68 -6.85
N GLU A 14 -8.51 -9.62 -6.25
CA GLU A 14 -7.80 -8.34 -6.11
C GLU A 14 -6.58 -8.48 -5.19
N LEU A 15 -6.73 -9.21 -4.08
CA LEU A 15 -5.61 -9.49 -3.18
C LEU A 15 -4.52 -10.31 -3.87
N GLU A 16 -4.90 -11.36 -4.61
CA GLU A 16 -3.97 -12.16 -5.40
C GLU A 16 -3.21 -11.28 -6.41
N LEU A 17 -3.91 -10.40 -7.10
CA LEU A 17 -3.31 -9.50 -8.08
C LEU A 17 -2.32 -8.52 -7.44
N ILE A 18 -2.61 -7.99 -6.25
CA ILE A 18 -1.67 -7.18 -5.46
C ILE A 18 -0.41 -7.99 -5.16
N VAL A 19 -0.56 -9.18 -4.57
CA VAL A 19 0.58 -10.01 -4.14
C VAL A 19 1.44 -10.41 -5.32
N VAL A 20 0.85 -10.87 -6.42
CA VAL A 20 1.58 -11.29 -7.63
C VAL A 20 2.36 -10.13 -8.24
N ASN A 21 1.76 -8.94 -8.35
CA ASN A 21 2.47 -7.77 -8.88
C ASN A 21 3.65 -7.35 -7.99
N LEU A 22 3.46 -7.32 -6.67
CA LEU A 22 4.53 -6.94 -5.74
C LEU A 22 5.67 -7.95 -5.75
N LEU A 23 5.38 -9.24 -5.68
CA LEU A 23 6.40 -10.30 -5.71
C LEU A 23 7.15 -10.32 -7.03
N SER A 24 6.45 -10.14 -8.14
CA SER A 24 7.05 -10.08 -9.47
C SER A 24 8.03 -8.91 -9.60
N ASN A 25 7.65 -7.73 -9.11
CA ASN A 25 8.50 -6.53 -9.12
C ASN A 25 9.74 -6.71 -8.22
N ALA A 26 9.55 -7.22 -7.00
CA ALA A 26 10.65 -7.48 -6.07
C ALA A 26 11.63 -8.52 -6.62
N ALA A 27 11.13 -9.61 -7.20
CA ALA A 27 11.97 -10.63 -7.81
C ALA A 27 12.74 -10.09 -9.02
N GLU A 28 12.13 -9.24 -9.84
CA GLU A 28 12.82 -8.59 -10.98
C GLU A 28 13.93 -7.65 -10.50
N ALA A 29 13.67 -6.86 -9.47
CA ALA A 29 14.68 -5.98 -8.88
C ALA A 29 15.82 -6.78 -8.25
N ALA A 30 15.52 -7.77 -7.44
CA ALA A 30 16.49 -8.61 -6.75
C ALA A 30 17.43 -9.37 -7.69
N ARG A 31 16.96 -9.79 -8.87
CA ARG A 31 17.81 -10.49 -9.88
C ARG A 31 19.03 -9.70 -10.32
N LYS A 32 19.04 -8.38 -10.10
CA LYS A 32 20.16 -7.48 -10.44
C LYS A 32 21.21 -7.44 -9.33
N SER A 33 20.98 -8.13 -8.20
CA SER A 33 21.90 -8.25 -7.09
C SER A 33 22.71 -9.56 -7.17
N ASP A 34 23.91 -9.57 -6.61
CA ASP A 34 24.78 -10.75 -6.55
C ASP A 34 24.14 -11.89 -5.73
N HIS A 35 23.35 -11.53 -4.72
CA HIS A 35 22.64 -12.47 -3.85
C HIS A 35 21.16 -12.10 -3.80
N PRO A 36 20.35 -12.45 -4.83
CA PRO A 36 18.95 -12.08 -4.91
C PRO A 36 18.16 -12.47 -3.66
N THR A 37 17.54 -11.51 -3.01
CA THR A 37 16.75 -11.71 -1.79
C THR A 37 15.44 -10.96 -1.88
N VAL A 38 14.33 -11.64 -1.58
CA VAL A 38 13.00 -11.03 -1.39
C VAL A 38 12.48 -11.48 -0.02
N MET A 39 12.06 -10.53 0.78
CA MET A 39 11.45 -10.79 2.09
C MET A 39 9.98 -10.39 2.06
N ILE A 40 9.15 -11.17 2.75
CA ILE A 40 7.73 -10.90 2.95
C ILE A 40 7.47 -10.83 4.44
N ASP A 41 6.85 -9.76 4.87
CA ASP A 41 6.44 -9.55 6.26
C ASP A 41 4.97 -9.14 6.31
N LEU A 42 4.27 -9.58 7.35
CA LEU A 42 2.87 -9.26 7.59
C LEU A 42 2.68 -8.85 9.04
N GLN A 43 2.28 -7.61 9.25
CA GLN A 43 2.08 -7.05 10.58
C GLN A 43 0.68 -6.46 10.73
N THR A 44 0.13 -6.53 11.95
CA THR A 44 -1.07 -5.78 12.29
C THR A 44 -0.69 -4.39 12.76
N ALA A 45 -1.39 -3.37 12.24
CA ALA A 45 -1.17 -1.98 12.63
C ALA A 45 -2.46 -1.40 13.22
N ARG A 46 -2.34 -0.66 14.33
CA ARG A 46 -3.51 -0.05 14.99
C ARG A 46 -3.80 1.35 14.50
N GLU A 47 -3.06 2.11 13.86
CA GLU A 47 -3.29 3.53 13.56
C GLU A 47 -2.98 3.92 12.11
N SER A 48 -3.09 2.97 11.20
CA SER A 48 -2.58 3.19 9.84
C SER A 48 -3.60 3.68 8.82
N LEU A 49 -4.88 3.64 9.15
CA LEU A 49 -5.96 4.07 8.24
C LEU A 49 -6.87 5.10 8.89
N PRO A 50 -7.54 5.98 8.11
CA PRO A 50 -8.50 6.95 8.61
C PRO A 50 -9.61 6.29 9.46
N GLY A 51 -9.99 6.92 10.57
CA GLY A 51 -11.09 6.45 11.44
C GLY A 51 -10.72 5.34 12.41
N ASP A 52 -9.45 5.20 12.81
CA ASP A 52 -8.95 4.19 13.75
C ASP A 52 -9.30 2.74 13.37
N VAL A 53 -9.35 2.50 12.07
CA VAL A 53 -9.62 1.16 11.53
C VAL A 53 -8.39 0.29 11.72
N ALA A 54 -8.57 -0.86 12.36
CA ALA A 54 -7.51 -1.85 12.47
C ALA A 54 -7.07 -2.28 11.06
N ALA A 55 -5.77 -2.32 10.86
CA ALA A 55 -5.19 -2.61 9.56
C ALA A 55 -4.14 -3.73 9.65
N VAL A 56 -3.87 -4.33 8.51
CA VAL A 56 -2.73 -5.19 8.28
C VAL A 56 -1.81 -4.52 7.25
N VAL A 57 -0.52 -4.60 7.49
CA VAL A 57 0.51 -4.13 6.55
C VAL A 57 1.23 -5.33 5.98
N LEU A 58 1.09 -5.54 4.68
CA LEU A 58 1.92 -6.45 3.90
C LEU A 58 3.13 -5.67 3.41
N THR A 59 4.32 -6.10 3.81
CA THR A 59 5.59 -5.53 3.36
C THR A 59 6.32 -6.53 2.48
N ILE A 60 6.69 -6.11 1.28
CA ILE A 60 7.57 -6.88 0.40
C ILE A 60 8.83 -6.06 0.18
N THR A 61 9.95 -6.66 0.52
CA THR A 61 11.28 -6.04 0.48
C THR A 61 12.15 -6.79 -0.51
N ASP A 62 12.86 -6.06 -1.34
CA ASP A 62 13.92 -6.59 -2.21
C ASP A 62 15.28 -5.93 -1.92
N ASN A 63 16.33 -6.58 -2.34
CA ASN A 63 17.70 -6.06 -2.28
C ASN A 63 18.21 -5.63 -3.66
N GLY A 64 17.31 -5.19 -4.52
CA GLY A 64 17.65 -4.67 -5.84
C GLY A 64 18.49 -3.38 -5.78
N PRO A 65 18.92 -2.85 -6.93
CA PRO A 65 19.75 -1.66 -7.00
C PRO A 65 19.02 -0.42 -6.44
N ALA A 66 19.82 0.53 -5.94
CA ALA A 66 19.28 1.80 -5.48
C ALA A 66 18.53 2.53 -6.61
N LEU A 67 17.37 3.08 -6.28
CA LEU A 67 16.56 3.85 -7.21
C LEU A 67 17.00 5.33 -7.21
N SER A 68 17.00 5.95 -8.40
CA SER A 68 17.15 7.40 -8.50
C SER A 68 15.97 8.13 -7.86
N ASP A 69 16.15 9.41 -7.50
CA ASP A 69 15.06 10.22 -6.92
C ASP A 69 13.88 10.33 -7.88
N GLN A 70 14.15 10.49 -9.15
CA GLN A 70 13.12 10.56 -10.19
C GLN A 70 12.32 9.24 -10.28
N THR A 71 12.99 8.09 -10.30
CA THR A 71 12.33 6.78 -10.35
C THR A 71 11.51 6.54 -9.11
N PHE A 72 12.06 6.84 -7.93
CA PHE A 72 11.36 6.67 -6.66
C PHE A 72 10.09 7.52 -6.58
N ALA A 73 10.16 8.80 -6.98
CA ALA A 73 9.00 9.68 -7.00
C ALA A 73 7.90 9.23 -7.97
N ALA A 74 8.26 8.48 -9.01
CA ALA A 74 7.33 7.94 -10.00
C ALA A 74 6.65 6.63 -9.60
N LEU A 75 7.10 5.98 -8.49
CA LEU A 75 6.57 4.68 -8.07
C LEU A 75 5.05 4.72 -7.84
N GLY A 76 4.34 3.85 -8.51
CA GLY A 76 2.89 3.72 -8.41
C GLY A 76 2.07 4.90 -8.98
N CYS A 77 2.72 5.94 -9.52
CA CYS A 77 2.04 7.12 -10.10
C CYS A 77 2.02 7.07 -11.61
N THR A 78 3.07 6.51 -12.23
CA THR A 78 3.23 6.44 -13.68
C THR A 78 3.67 5.04 -14.10
N ALA A 79 3.45 4.69 -15.37
CA ALA A 79 4.03 3.50 -15.94
C ALA A 79 5.56 3.62 -15.94
N LEU A 80 6.23 2.70 -15.29
CA LEU A 80 7.69 2.64 -15.27
C LEU A 80 8.20 1.75 -16.40
N GLN A 81 9.38 2.08 -16.93
CA GLN A 81 10.04 1.17 -17.85
C GLN A 81 10.33 -0.17 -17.14
N THR A 82 9.91 -1.25 -17.77
CA THR A 82 10.16 -2.61 -17.27
C THR A 82 11.15 -3.32 -18.19
N THR A 83 12.03 -4.14 -17.60
CA THR A 83 12.92 -5.03 -18.34
C THR A 83 12.24 -6.34 -18.70
N ARG A 84 11.00 -6.54 -18.25
CA ARG A 84 10.22 -7.75 -18.50
C ARG A 84 9.65 -7.72 -19.92
N GLU A 85 9.89 -8.76 -20.73
CA GLU A 85 9.22 -8.92 -22.02
C GLU A 85 7.70 -8.91 -21.85
N GLY A 86 7.03 -7.99 -22.55
CA GLY A 86 5.58 -7.78 -22.44
C GLY A 86 5.10 -7.07 -21.19
N GLY A 87 5.98 -6.62 -20.31
CA GLY A 87 5.60 -5.83 -19.13
C GLY A 87 5.29 -4.37 -19.53
N LEU A 88 4.14 -3.87 -19.09
CA LEU A 88 3.71 -2.48 -19.35
C LEU A 88 4.18 -1.48 -18.29
N GLY A 89 4.90 -1.94 -17.26
CA GLY A 89 5.32 -1.10 -16.13
C GLY A 89 4.16 -0.61 -15.26
N LEU A 90 2.99 -1.22 -15.36
CA LEU A 90 1.75 -0.80 -14.70
C LEU A 90 1.50 -1.48 -13.36
N GLY A 91 2.31 -2.48 -12.97
CA GLY A 91 2.04 -3.33 -11.81
C GLY A 91 1.82 -2.55 -10.51
N LEU A 92 2.68 -1.56 -10.20
CA LEU A 92 2.53 -0.74 -9.00
C LEU A 92 1.36 0.24 -9.07
N MET A 93 0.97 0.70 -10.26
CA MET A 93 -0.24 1.51 -10.45
C MET A 93 -1.50 0.68 -10.18
N ILE A 94 -1.53 -0.56 -10.64
CA ILE A 94 -2.62 -1.51 -10.35
C ILE A 94 -2.70 -1.76 -8.85
N VAL A 95 -1.57 -2.04 -8.20
CA VAL A 95 -1.53 -2.25 -6.75
C VAL A 95 -2.05 -1.02 -6.00
N ARG A 96 -1.63 0.19 -6.37
CA ARG A 96 -2.13 1.43 -5.78
C ARG A 96 -3.63 1.55 -5.91
N THR A 97 -4.14 1.41 -7.13
CA THR A 97 -5.59 1.51 -7.42
C THR A 97 -6.39 0.50 -6.60
N LEU A 98 -5.96 -0.76 -6.56
CA LEU A 98 -6.66 -1.80 -5.81
C LEU A 98 -6.61 -1.55 -4.30
N ALA A 99 -5.47 -1.12 -3.76
CA ALA A 99 -5.36 -0.77 -2.35
C ALA A 99 -6.29 0.39 -1.99
N GLU A 100 -6.26 1.49 -2.75
CA GLU A 100 -7.09 2.68 -2.52
C GLU A 100 -8.59 2.40 -2.67
N ASN A 101 -8.99 1.60 -3.66
CA ASN A 101 -10.39 1.16 -3.82
C ASN A 101 -10.92 0.34 -2.64
N ASN A 102 -10.03 -0.28 -1.89
CA ASN A 102 -10.34 -1.07 -0.68
C ASN A 102 -10.00 -0.31 0.61
N VAL A 103 -10.00 1.02 0.57
CA VAL A 103 -9.72 1.89 1.74
C VAL A 103 -8.33 1.63 2.34
N GLY A 104 -7.44 1.10 1.53
CA GLY A 104 -6.05 0.82 1.88
C GLY A 104 -5.10 1.91 1.36
N ARG A 105 -3.81 1.62 1.46
CA ARG A 105 -2.75 2.54 1.06
C ARG A 105 -1.53 1.78 0.57
N LEU A 106 -0.83 2.36 -0.42
CA LEU A 106 0.47 1.91 -0.91
C LEU A 106 1.53 2.95 -0.56
N THR A 107 2.61 2.52 0.09
CA THR A 107 3.76 3.37 0.42
C THR A 107 5.07 2.66 0.10
N PHE A 108 6.15 3.43 0.00
CA PHE A 108 7.47 2.94 -0.40
C PHE A 108 8.53 3.47 0.54
N GLU A 109 9.55 2.66 0.81
CA GLU A 109 10.72 3.02 1.61
C GLU A 109 11.99 2.55 0.91
N ARG A 110 12.96 3.46 0.77
CA ARG A 110 14.31 3.11 0.30
C ARG A 110 15.09 2.47 1.41
N LEU A 111 15.78 1.40 1.10
CA LEU A 111 16.66 0.73 2.05
C LEU A 111 18.11 1.12 1.79
N ALA A 112 18.89 1.25 2.86
CA ALA A 112 20.31 1.47 2.78
C ALA A 112 21.05 0.12 2.91
N PRO A 113 22.11 -0.11 2.11
CA PRO A 113 22.68 0.75 1.08
C PRO A 113 21.91 0.70 -0.25
N HIS A 114 21.02 -0.26 -0.46
CA HIS A 114 20.21 -0.46 -1.66
C HIS A 114 19.00 -1.33 -1.32
N GLY A 115 18.02 -1.39 -2.21
CA GLY A 115 16.77 -2.12 -2.05
C GLY A 115 15.56 -1.22 -1.88
N LEU A 116 14.39 -1.83 -1.94
CA LEU A 116 13.10 -1.17 -1.79
C LEU A 116 12.22 -2.00 -0.87
N ALA A 117 11.54 -1.35 0.07
CA ALA A 117 10.40 -1.92 0.76
C ALA A 117 9.12 -1.29 0.23
N VAL A 118 8.16 -2.14 -0.10
CA VAL A 118 6.82 -1.76 -0.56
C VAL A 118 5.82 -2.21 0.48
N HIS A 119 5.02 -1.26 0.99
CA HIS A 119 4.05 -1.52 2.04
C HIS A 119 2.64 -1.32 1.49
N VAL A 120 1.81 -2.35 1.58
CA VAL A 120 0.38 -2.27 1.34
C VAL A 120 -0.35 -2.39 2.66
N THR A 121 -1.06 -1.33 3.03
CA THR A 121 -1.90 -1.31 4.22
C THR A 121 -3.34 -1.58 3.80
N LEU A 122 -3.98 -2.59 4.40
CA LEU A 122 -5.36 -2.98 4.12
C LEU A 122 -6.18 -3.04 5.41
N PRO A 123 -7.46 -2.67 5.39
CA PRO A 123 -8.33 -2.79 6.56
C PRO A 123 -8.55 -4.25 6.93
N VAL A 124 -8.46 -4.55 8.23
CA VAL A 124 -8.81 -5.86 8.77
C VAL A 124 -10.33 -6.00 8.74
N TRP A 125 -10.79 -7.14 8.25
CA TRP A 125 -12.20 -7.46 8.33
C TRP A 125 -12.59 -7.69 9.81
N MET A 126 -13.49 -6.85 10.30
CA MET A 126 -14.15 -7.02 11.59
C MET A 126 -15.64 -7.32 11.34
N PRO A 127 -16.20 -8.39 11.89
CA PRO A 127 -17.59 -8.77 11.62
C PRO A 127 -18.62 -7.70 12.03
N GLU A 128 -18.22 -6.76 12.88
CA GLU A 128 -19.06 -5.67 13.39
C GLU A 128 -18.96 -4.37 12.59
N ILE A 129 -17.99 -4.25 11.66
CA ILE A 129 -17.80 -3.03 10.86
C ILE A 129 -18.09 -3.37 9.40
N LYS A 130 -19.27 -2.98 8.92
CA LYS A 130 -19.60 -3.07 7.49
C LYS A 130 -18.88 -1.96 6.72
N LYS A 131 -18.50 -2.22 5.48
CA LYS A 131 -17.87 -1.21 4.57
C LYS A 131 -18.65 0.11 4.55
N ALA A 132 -20.00 0.04 4.62
CA ALA A 132 -20.88 1.19 4.71
C ALA A 132 -20.62 2.09 5.96
N ASP A 133 -20.16 1.51 7.05
CA ASP A 133 -19.88 2.26 8.28
C ASP A 133 -18.53 3.00 8.18
N ILE A 134 -17.59 2.46 7.42
CA ILE A 134 -16.31 3.10 7.10
C ILE A 134 -16.56 4.32 6.20
N ASP A 135 -17.28 4.13 5.11
CA ASP A 135 -17.64 5.20 4.15
C ASP A 135 -18.47 6.33 4.83
N LEU A 136 -19.33 5.96 5.77
CA LEU A 136 -20.15 6.93 6.52
C LEU A 136 -19.28 7.78 7.47
N ARG A 137 -18.30 7.18 8.14
CA ARG A 137 -17.37 7.89 9.03
C ARG A 137 -16.46 8.86 8.27
N GLU A 138 -15.98 8.48 7.09
CA GLU A 138 -15.20 9.37 6.23
C GLU A 138 -16.01 10.57 5.75
N LYS A 139 -17.25 10.36 5.32
CA LYS A 139 -18.17 11.44 4.91
C LYS A 139 -18.51 12.39 6.06
N THR A 140 -18.68 11.85 7.27
CA THR A 140 -19.00 12.69 8.45
C THR A 140 -17.80 13.52 8.86
N ARG A 141 -16.57 12.98 8.78
CA ARG A 141 -15.34 13.72 9.09
C ARG A 141 -15.05 14.80 8.06
N ALA A 142 -15.21 14.53 6.78
CA ALA A 142 -15.07 15.53 5.72
C ALA A 142 -16.10 16.68 5.83
N ALA A 143 -17.29 16.40 6.37
CA ALA A 143 -18.32 17.40 6.62
C ALA A 143 -18.03 18.25 7.88
N ASP A 144 -17.33 17.70 8.86
CA ASP A 144 -16.97 18.40 10.10
C ASP A 144 -15.75 19.32 9.89
N ASP A 145 -14.75 18.89 9.13
CA ASP A 145 -13.60 19.71 8.72
C ASP A 145 -14.00 20.90 7.83
N SER A 146 -15.15 20.84 7.16
CA SER A 146 -15.69 21.94 6.35
C SER A 146 -16.45 22.99 7.16
N LYS A 147 -16.63 22.78 8.46
CA LYS A 147 -17.41 23.67 9.38
C LYS A 147 -16.56 24.45 10.36
N ASP A 148 -15.26 24.59 10.16
CA ASP A 148 -14.45 25.49 11.00
C ASP A 148 -14.72 26.97 10.66
N PRO A 149 -15.44 27.74 11.51
CA PRO A 149 -15.76 29.11 11.27
C PRO A 149 -14.72 30.02 11.90
N SER A 150 -13.47 29.98 11.48
CA SER A 150 -12.48 30.99 11.85
C SER A 150 -12.36 32.09 10.80
N SER A 151 -13.49 32.79 10.53
CA SER A 151 -13.47 34.06 9.81
C SER A 151 -14.48 35.03 10.37
N HIS A 152 -14.30 35.41 11.62
CA HIS A 152 -14.89 36.65 12.13
C HIS A 152 -13.99 37.19 13.23
N SER A 153 -13.07 38.07 12.88
CA SER A 153 -12.78 39.27 13.63
C SER A 153 -11.79 40.15 12.89
N ALA A 154 -12.30 41.11 12.21
CA ALA A 154 -11.58 42.34 11.92
C ALA A 154 -12.55 43.49 12.22
N LEU A 155 -12.30 44.16 13.29
CA LEU A 155 -12.61 45.58 13.53
C LEU A 155 -11.37 46.20 14.14
#